data_2126636cbc417a6de36aa2b254da8940
#
_entry.id   2126636cbc417a6de36aa2b254da8940
#
_cell.length_a   1.000
_cell.length_b   1.000
_cell.length_c   1.000
_cell.angle_alpha   90.00
_cell.angle_beta   90.00
_cell.angle_gamma   90.00
#
_symmetry.space_group_name_H-M   'P 1'
#
loop_
_entity.id
_entity.type
_entity.pdbx_description
1 polymer ?
#
loop_
_entity_poly.entity_id
_entity_poly.type
_entity_poly.pdbx_seq_one_letter_code
_entity_poly.pdbx_strand_id
1 'polypeptide(L)'
;FAGPPRSSSSETLIQHDRRLGRLELELVSPEALRDTVRASQLRGRGGAGFPTATKLDVAAAAPGTPIVVVNASEGEPASRKDRTLLELRPHLILDGAHVAAHAVGADEIVVYFHRTDHRANAALERALEERRQAGHDHVRVRVIDAPDRYVAGETSAVVSYLSGTGALPRRGAQPAARVGVANRPTVVNNAETLAHLALIARFGPSWFRQVGPSEAPGSTLITLAGAVAIPGLVVELLGPVTIGDVLQNVGGLDTVPRAVLLGGYGGTWITGDTAWRTPLDRHYLDTIGLSLGCGLVAVLDENTCGLVQTARLLRWLAEQSSGQCGPCVFGLPALAQLVDTVVTGTSRRADIRRLREHAASIRGRGACGHPTGAVNLVESALETFAPELAMHRRGEVCDTLDGSILFPLVHDTSVGP
;
A
#
# COMPACT_ATOMS: atom_id res chain seq x y z
N PHE A 1 6.53 6.34 -14.68
CA PHE A 1 7.37 7.13 -13.76
C PHE A 1 8.85 7.23 -14.23
N ALA A 2 9.12 7.05 -15.52
CA ALA A 2 10.45 7.16 -16.11
C ALA A 2 11.18 8.46 -15.71
N GLY A 3 12.52 8.40 -15.64
CA GLY A 3 13.37 9.54 -15.26
C GLY A 3 14.81 9.09 -15.00
N PRO A 4 15.66 9.92 -14.38
CA PRO A 4 17.05 9.56 -14.10
C PRO A 4 17.18 8.22 -13.36
N PRO A 5 18.19 7.41 -13.67
CA PRO A 5 18.38 6.10 -13.05
C PRO A 5 18.69 6.22 -11.55
N ARG A 6 18.46 5.16 -10.79
CA ARG A 6 18.65 5.11 -9.34
C ARG A 6 20.11 5.32 -8.88
N SER A 7 21.08 5.13 -9.76
CA SER A 7 22.50 5.38 -9.48
C SER A 7 22.84 6.87 -9.31
N SER A 8 21.95 7.77 -9.75
CA SER A 8 22.04 9.20 -9.50
C SER A 8 21.30 9.58 -8.21
N SER A 9 21.64 10.72 -7.64
CA SER A 9 20.82 11.35 -6.60
C SER A 9 19.36 11.50 -7.08
N SER A 10 18.39 11.71 -6.16
CA SER A 10 16.99 11.96 -6.56
C SER A 10 16.91 13.09 -7.60
N GLU A 11 15.88 13.03 -8.43
CA GLU A 11 15.62 14.04 -9.48
C GLU A 11 15.58 15.44 -8.90
N THR A 12 16.35 16.39 -9.48
CA THR A 12 16.30 17.80 -9.12
C THR A 12 15.12 18.49 -9.81
N LEU A 13 14.70 19.67 -9.32
CA LEU A 13 13.64 20.46 -9.94
C LEU A 13 13.95 20.80 -11.41
N ILE A 14 15.21 21.14 -11.71
CA ILE A 14 15.63 21.44 -13.10
C ILE A 14 15.49 20.20 -14.00
N GLN A 15 15.86 19.03 -13.51
CA GLN A 15 15.71 17.78 -14.27
C GLN A 15 14.23 17.42 -14.47
N HIS A 16 13.43 17.62 -13.43
CA HIS A 16 11.99 17.40 -13.45
C HIS A 16 11.31 18.31 -14.50
N ASP A 17 11.57 19.61 -14.45
CA ASP A 17 10.97 20.59 -15.37
C ASP A 17 11.43 20.37 -16.82
N ARG A 18 12.70 19.98 -17.03
CA ARG A 18 13.18 19.62 -18.39
C ARG A 18 12.48 18.40 -18.96
N ARG A 19 12.13 17.44 -18.10
CA ARG A 19 11.50 16.17 -18.52
C ARG A 19 10.00 16.29 -18.73
N LEU A 20 9.31 17.02 -17.86
CA LEU A 20 7.85 17.03 -17.79
C LEU A 20 7.21 18.40 -18.13
N GLY A 21 7.99 19.45 -18.16
CA GLY A 21 7.49 20.83 -18.19
C GLY A 21 6.98 21.31 -16.83
N ARG A 22 6.95 22.62 -16.64
CA ARG A 22 6.33 23.23 -15.48
C ARG A 22 4.80 23.12 -15.58
N LEU A 23 4.14 22.83 -14.47
CA LEU A 23 2.68 22.87 -14.37
C LEU A 23 2.19 24.31 -14.23
N GLU A 24 1.31 24.72 -15.14
CA GLU A 24 0.67 26.04 -15.15
C GLU A 24 -0.79 25.89 -14.70
N LEU A 25 -1.00 25.57 -13.42
CA LEU A 25 -2.33 25.28 -12.86
C LEU A 25 -3.28 26.46 -12.94
N GLU A 26 -2.74 27.68 -12.96
CA GLU A 26 -3.51 28.91 -13.05
C GLU A 26 -4.28 29.03 -14.37
N LEU A 27 -3.84 28.33 -15.42
CA LEU A 27 -4.50 28.31 -16.73
C LEU A 27 -5.67 27.33 -16.81
N VAL A 28 -5.84 26.48 -15.80
CA VAL A 28 -6.87 25.44 -15.80
C VAL A 28 -7.83 25.66 -14.62
N SER A 29 -9.13 25.73 -14.88
CA SER A 29 -10.08 25.86 -13.77
C SER A 29 -10.11 24.60 -12.90
N PRO A 30 -10.36 24.74 -11.59
CA PRO A 30 -10.50 23.59 -10.67
C PRO A 30 -11.53 22.56 -11.17
N GLU A 31 -12.61 22.99 -11.77
CA GLU A 31 -13.66 22.14 -12.32
C GLU A 31 -13.18 21.35 -13.53
N ALA A 32 -12.56 22.01 -14.52
CA ALA A 32 -11.99 21.35 -15.70
C ALA A 32 -10.93 20.32 -15.30
N LEU A 33 -10.16 20.60 -14.26
CA LEU A 33 -9.17 19.65 -13.73
C LEU A 33 -9.84 18.42 -13.10
N ARG A 34 -10.92 18.57 -12.31
CA ARG A 34 -11.69 17.45 -11.78
C ARG A 34 -12.32 16.62 -12.90
N ASP A 35 -12.82 17.25 -13.96
CA ASP A 35 -13.36 16.56 -15.13
C ASP A 35 -12.28 15.75 -15.86
N THR A 36 -11.07 16.31 -16.01
CA THR A 36 -9.90 15.61 -16.55
C THR A 36 -9.57 14.36 -15.72
N VAL A 37 -9.55 14.48 -14.40
CA VAL A 37 -9.31 13.36 -13.48
C VAL A 37 -10.44 12.32 -13.58
N ARG A 38 -11.68 12.73 -13.70
CA ARG A 38 -12.82 11.82 -13.87
C ARG A 38 -12.71 11.05 -15.18
N ALA A 39 -12.39 11.74 -16.28
CA ALA A 39 -12.18 11.12 -17.59
C ALA A 39 -10.99 10.14 -17.61
N SER A 40 -9.99 10.34 -16.77
CA SER A 40 -8.86 9.42 -16.64
C SER A 40 -9.20 8.11 -15.95
N GLN A 41 -10.29 8.07 -15.17
CA GLN A 41 -10.68 6.92 -14.33
C GLN A 41 -9.62 6.53 -13.30
N LEU A 42 -8.77 7.46 -12.85
CA LEU A 42 -7.74 7.20 -11.85
C LEU A 42 -8.35 6.67 -10.55
N ARG A 43 -7.91 5.47 -10.15
CA ARG A 43 -8.22 4.85 -8.86
C ARG A 43 -7.04 5.01 -7.89
N GLY A 44 -7.33 5.10 -6.60
CA GLY A 44 -6.32 5.16 -5.56
C GLY A 44 -5.38 3.95 -5.57
N ARG A 45 -4.09 4.20 -5.36
CA ARG A 45 -3.01 3.18 -5.36
C ARG A 45 -2.59 2.73 -3.94
N GLY A 46 -3.28 3.22 -2.91
CA GLY A 46 -3.01 2.85 -1.51
C GLY A 46 -3.78 1.62 -0.99
N GLY A 47 -4.26 0.74 -1.87
CA GLY A 47 -4.93 -0.52 -1.53
C GLY A 47 -6.43 -0.52 -1.83
N ALA A 48 -7.20 0.43 -1.34
CA ALA A 48 -8.68 0.43 -1.44
C ALA A 48 -9.24 0.71 -2.86
N GLY A 49 -8.44 1.20 -3.80
CA GLY A 49 -8.89 1.42 -5.20
C GLY A 49 -10.01 2.44 -5.38
N PHE A 50 -10.25 3.34 -4.43
CA PHE A 50 -11.35 4.30 -4.50
C PHE A 50 -11.16 5.32 -5.64
N PRO A 51 -12.21 5.69 -6.41
CA PRO A 51 -12.10 6.65 -7.50
C PRO A 51 -11.61 8.02 -7.01
N THR A 52 -10.50 8.50 -7.58
CA THR A 52 -9.87 9.75 -7.14
C THR A 52 -10.75 10.97 -7.42
N ALA A 53 -11.41 11.02 -8.59
CA ALA A 53 -12.31 12.12 -8.95
C ALA A 53 -13.45 12.30 -7.94
N THR A 54 -14.10 11.19 -7.52
CA THR A 54 -15.18 11.23 -6.52
C THR A 54 -14.70 11.86 -5.21
N LYS A 55 -13.47 11.53 -4.78
CA LYS A 55 -12.87 12.11 -3.57
C LYS A 55 -12.64 13.61 -3.71
N LEU A 56 -12.14 14.07 -4.87
CA LEU A 56 -11.95 15.49 -5.16
C LEU A 56 -13.29 16.24 -5.21
N ASP A 57 -14.31 15.69 -5.87
CA ASP A 57 -15.63 16.30 -5.95
C ASP A 57 -16.29 16.47 -4.58
N VAL A 58 -16.21 15.44 -3.73
CA VAL A 58 -16.75 15.50 -2.36
C VAL A 58 -16.03 16.57 -1.54
N ALA A 59 -14.71 16.70 -1.68
CA ALA A 59 -13.94 17.69 -0.93
C ALA A 59 -14.20 19.12 -1.44
N ALA A 60 -14.32 19.31 -2.77
CA ALA A 60 -14.62 20.61 -3.35
C ALA A 60 -16.03 21.11 -3.03
N ALA A 61 -17.00 20.19 -2.87
CA ALA A 61 -18.38 20.52 -2.55
C ALA A 61 -18.65 20.66 -1.03
N ALA A 62 -17.73 20.22 -0.18
CA ALA A 62 -17.90 20.26 1.26
C ALA A 62 -17.65 21.69 1.81
N PRO A 63 -18.33 22.09 2.93
CA PRO A 63 -18.11 23.40 3.51
C PRO A 63 -16.72 23.53 4.15
N GLY A 64 -16.12 24.71 4.05
CA GLY A 64 -14.81 25.04 4.59
C GLY A 64 -13.67 24.83 3.57
N THR A 65 -12.47 25.32 3.92
CA THR A 65 -11.29 25.22 3.05
C THR A 65 -10.64 23.84 3.18
N PRO A 66 -10.49 23.09 2.09
CA PRO A 66 -9.92 21.74 2.13
C PRO A 66 -8.44 21.70 2.52
N ILE A 67 -7.98 20.52 2.93
CA ILE A 67 -6.58 20.14 3.14
C ILE A 67 -6.27 18.96 2.20
N VAL A 68 -5.08 18.97 1.59
CA VAL A 68 -4.55 17.81 0.88
C VAL A 68 -3.50 17.11 1.73
N VAL A 69 -3.62 15.78 1.85
CA VAL A 69 -2.63 14.94 2.55
C VAL A 69 -2.00 13.97 1.56
N VAL A 70 -0.70 14.11 1.38
CA VAL A 70 0.17 13.11 0.75
C VAL A 70 0.41 12.02 1.77
N ASN A 71 -0.28 10.89 1.65
CA ASN A 71 -0.05 9.74 2.51
C ASN A 71 1.04 8.85 1.89
N ALA A 72 2.26 9.06 2.32
CA ALA A 72 3.43 8.26 1.96
C ALA A 72 3.93 7.40 3.14
N SER A 73 3.11 7.20 4.18
CA SER A 73 3.41 6.28 5.28
C SER A 73 3.16 4.85 4.83
N GLU A 74 4.22 4.14 4.48
CA GLU A 74 4.20 2.73 4.13
C GLU A 74 4.25 1.88 5.41
N GLY A 75 3.08 1.53 5.98
CA GLY A 75 3.01 0.68 7.17
C GLY A 75 3.36 -0.79 6.91
N GLU A 76 3.40 -1.24 5.65
CA GLU A 76 3.76 -2.61 5.26
C GLU A 76 5.29 -2.76 5.18
N PRO A 77 5.94 -3.57 6.07
CA PRO A 77 7.41 -3.61 6.17
C PRO A 77 8.11 -4.04 4.88
N ALA A 78 7.50 -4.94 4.12
CA ALA A 78 8.06 -5.44 2.87
C ALA A 78 7.77 -4.53 1.67
N SER A 79 6.85 -3.56 1.77
CA SER A 79 6.58 -2.62 0.68
C SER A 79 7.62 -1.51 0.63
N ARG A 80 7.99 -1.11 -0.59
CA ARG A 80 8.97 -0.04 -0.84
C ARG A 80 8.53 0.94 -1.93
N LYS A 81 7.31 0.81 -2.44
CA LYS A 81 6.88 1.56 -3.63
C LYS A 81 6.78 3.07 -3.38
N ASP A 82 6.17 3.47 -2.26
CA ASP A 82 5.93 4.88 -1.97
C ASP A 82 7.21 5.58 -1.54
N ARG A 83 8.06 4.92 -0.72
CA ARG A 83 9.38 5.45 -0.36
C ARG A 83 10.31 5.54 -1.57
N THR A 84 10.32 4.53 -2.46
CA THR A 84 11.12 4.57 -3.69
C THR A 84 10.68 5.73 -4.60
N LEU A 85 9.38 5.94 -4.72
CA LEU A 85 8.84 7.03 -5.51
C LEU A 85 9.20 8.39 -4.89
N LEU A 86 9.11 8.52 -3.56
CA LEU A 86 9.49 9.73 -2.84
C LEU A 86 11.00 9.99 -2.93
N GLU A 87 11.82 8.94 -2.84
CA GLU A 87 13.28 9.04 -3.01
C GLU A 87 13.66 9.51 -4.42
N LEU A 88 13.05 8.93 -5.45
CA LEU A 88 13.47 9.14 -6.84
C LEU A 88 12.77 10.31 -7.54
N ARG A 89 11.49 10.56 -7.21
CA ARG A 89 10.59 11.49 -7.92
C ARG A 89 9.79 12.40 -6.96
N PRO A 90 10.45 13.06 -5.98
CA PRO A 90 9.72 13.86 -4.98
C PRO A 90 8.93 15.00 -5.62
N HIS A 91 9.47 15.65 -6.67
CA HIS A 91 8.79 16.74 -7.38
C HIS A 91 7.49 16.27 -8.04
N LEU A 92 7.47 15.05 -8.59
CA LEU A 92 6.26 14.50 -9.23
C LEU A 92 5.13 14.30 -8.21
N ILE A 93 5.46 13.82 -7.00
CA ILE A 93 4.48 13.67 -5.90
C ILE A 93 3.99 15.04 -5.45
N LEU A 94 4.89 16.01 -5.26
CA LEU A 94 4.55 17.37 -4.86
C LEU A 94 3.68 18.08 -5.91
N ASP A 95 3.97 17.91 -7.19
CA ASP A 95 3.12 18.43 -8.27
C ASP A 95 1.72 17.85 -8.20
N GLY A 96 1.60 16.54 -7.98
CA GLY A 96 0.30 15.89 -7.82
C GLY A 96 -0.47 16.38 -6.59
N ALA A 97 0.24 16.73 -5.53
CA ALA A 97 -0.37 17.36 -4.35
C ALA A 97 -0.87 18.78 -4.66
N HIS A 98 -0.11 19.57 -5.42
CA HIS A 98 -0.55 20.89 -5.88
C HIS A 98 -1.71 20.82 -6.87
N VAL A 99 -1.71 19.82 -7.79
CA VAL A 99 -2.85 19.53 -8.66
C VAL A 99 -4.10 19.21 -7.84
N ALA A 100 -3.99 18.35 -6.83
CA ALA A 100 -5.11 18.05 -5.94
C ALA A 100 -5.57 19.28 -5.16
N ALA A 101 -4.65 20.09 -4.64
CA ALA A 101 -4.94 21.31 -3.91
C ALA A 101 -5.70 22.32 -4.78
N HIS A 102 -5.22 22.55 -6.00
CA HIS A 102 -5.90 23.42 -6.97
C HIS A 102 -7.30 22.91 -7.32
N ALA A 103 -7.44 21.60 -7.58
CA ALA A 103 -8.71 20.97 -7.93
C ALA A 103 -9.81 21.14 -6.87
N VAL A 104 -9.45 21.28 -5.60
CA VAL A 104 -10.41 21.40 -4.47
C VAL A 104 -10.38 22.75 -3.78
N GLY A 105 -9.48 23.67 -4.17
CA GLY A 105 -9.29 24.98 -3.51
C GLY A 105 -8.67 24.86 -2.11
N ALA A 106 -7.74 23.92 -1.92
CA ALA A 106 -7.04 23.74 -0.64
C ALA A 106 -5.98 24.83 -0.41
N ASP A 107 -5.80 25.25 0.83
CA ASP A 107 -4.80 26.23 1.28
C ASP A 107 -3.58 25.59 1.97
N GLU A 108 -3.63 24.27 2.19
CA GLU A 108 -2.58 23.52 2.89
C GLU A 108 -2.39 22.13 2.26
N ILE A 109 -1.12 21.76 2.11
CA ILE A 109 -0.67 20.41 1.76
C ILE A 109 0.11 19.85 2.95
N VAL A 110 -0.20 18.65 3.38
CA VAL A 110 0.53 17.92 4.43
C VAL A 110 1.18 16.70 3.81
N VAL A 111 2.50 16.58 3.90
CA VAL A 111 3.23 15.35 3.55
C VAL A 111 3.40 14.53 4.83
N TYR A 112 2.75 13.39 4.88
CA TYR A 112 2.71 12.46 6.01
C TYR A 112 3.46 11.19 5.65
N PHE A 113 4.65 10.96 6.27
CA PHE A 113 5.53 9.82 5.96
C PHE A 113 6.46 9.53 7.14
N HIS A 114 7.13 8.37 7.12
CA HIS A 114 8.09 7.98 8.17
C HIS A 114 9.45 8.64 7.91
N ARG A 115 9.86 9.57 8.76
CA ARG A 115 11.16 10.28 8.66
C ARG A 115 12.37 9.39 8.93
N THR A 116 12.17 8.21 9.48
CA THR A 116 13.21 7.19 9.65
C THR A 116 13.75 6.67 8.32
N ASP A 117 13.03 6.86 7.22
CA ASP A 117 13.57 6.65 5.89
C ASP A 117 14.45 7.84 5.47
N HIS A 118 15.74 7.74 5.79
CA HIS A 118 16.69 8.84 5.63
C HIS A 118 16.85 9.30 4.17
N ARG A 119 16.78 8.38 3.19
CA ARG A 119 16.93 8.72 1.77
C ARG A 119 15.70 9.48 1.25
N ALA A 120 14.52 8.98 1.53
CA ALA A 120 13.26 9.65 1.16
C ALA A 120 13.14 10.99 1.87
N ASN A 121 13.53 11.09 3.16
CA ASN A 121 13.54 12.34 3.92
C ASN A 121 14.48 13.37 3.27
N ALA A 122 15.73 12.99 2.99
CA ALA A 122 16.70 13.90 2.37
C ALA A 122 16.26 14.35 0.96
N ALA A 123 15.64 13.45 0.19
CA ALA A 123 15.10 13.76 -1.14
C ALA A 123 13.95 14.79 -1.06
N LEU A 124 13.03 14.57 -0.12
CA LEU A 124 11.88 15.46 0.10
C LEU A 124 12.34 16.85 0.60
N GLU A 125 13.23 16.89 1.61
CA GLU A 125 13.74 18.17 2.14
C GLU A 125 14.43 18.99 1.06
N ARG A 126 15.28 18.35 0.24
CA ARG A 126 15.92 19.02 -0.89
C ARG A 126 14.88 19.50 -1.92
N ALA A 127 13.91 18.67 -2.28
CA ALA A 127 12.89 19.04 -3.25
C ALA A 127 12.06 20.26 -2.77
N LEU A 128 11.69 20.30 -1.52
CA LEU A 128 10.96 21.43 -0.93
C LEU A 128 11.80 22.72 -0.95
N GLU A 129 13.10 22.61 -0.65
CA GLU A 129 13.99 23.77 -0.70
C GLU A 129 14.20 24.29 -2.13
N GLU A 130 14.44 23.39 -3.11
CA GLU A 130 14.54 23.75 -4.53
C GLU A 130 13.27 24.46 -5.02
N ARG A 131 12.08 23.97 -4.67
CA ARG A 131 10.79 24.55 -5.03
C ARG A 131 10.56 25.90 -4.37
N ARG A 132 10.92 26.03 -3.09
CA ARG A 132 10.84 27.32 -2.37
C ARG A 132 11.73 28.38 -3.00
N GLN A 133 12.99 28.04 -3.36
CA GLN A 133 13.92 28.96 -4.02
C GLN A 133 13.45 29.38 -5.41
N ALA A 134 12.81 28.47 -6.14
CA ALA A 134 12.27 28.74 -7.48
C ALA A 134 10.90 29.46 -7.46
N GLY A 135 10.30 29.70 -6.29
CA GLY A 135 8.94 30.22 -6.19
C GLY A 135 7.92 29.33 -6.90
N HIS A 136 8.10 28.02 -6.80
CA HIS A 136 7.34 27.04 -7.57
C HIS A 136 6.00 26.68 -6.89
N ASP A 137 5.92 26.80 -5.56
CA ASP A 137 4.76 26.38 -4.77
C ASP A 137 3.86 27.58 -4.42
N HIS A 138 2.56 27.42 -4.68
CA HIS A 138 1.53 28.43 -4.40
C HIS A 138 0.72 28.09 -3.12
N VAL A 139 0.84 26.86 -2.63
CA VAL A 139 0.15 26.36 -1.44
C VAL A 139 1.19 25.95 -0.41
N ARG A 140 0.94 26.29 0.85
CA ARG A 140 1.83 25.92 1.97
C ARG A 140 1.97 24.41 2.09
N VAL A 141 3.21 23.91 2.08
CA VAL A 141 3.52 22.50 2.33
C VAL A 141 4.08 22.33 3.74
N ARG A 142 3.53 21.38 4.48
CA ARG A 142 3.96 21.00 5.83
C ARG A 142 4.31 19.52 5.87
N VAL A 143 5.43 19.18 6.48
CA VAL A 143 5.89 17.79 6.62
C VAL A 143 5.62 17.31 8.05
N ILE A 144 4.97 16.17 8.18
CA ILE A 144 4.62 15.54 9.46
C ILE A 144 5.17 14.13 9.48
N ASP A 145 5.87 13.81 10.58
CA ASP A 145 6.38 12.47 10.85
C ASP A 145 5.25 11.54 11.23
N ALA A 146 5.08 10.45 10.46
CA ALA A 146 4.09 9.42 10.74
C ALA A 146 4.60 8.51 11.88
N PRO A 147 3.77 8.14 12.85
CA PRO A 147 4.18 7.19 13.88
C PRO A 147 4.42 5.81 13.25
N ASP A 148 5.45 5.12 13.74
CA ASP A 148 5.83 3.78 13.28
C ASP A 148 4.82 2.74 13.78
N ARG A 149 3.71 2.62 13.04
CA ARG A 149 2.64 1.65 13.27
C ARG A 149 2.01 1.25 11.96
N TYR A 150 1.74 -0.02 11.80
CA TYR A 150 1.12 -0.59 10.59
C TYR A 150 -0.17 0.15 10.17
N VAL A 151 -1.04 0.44 11.12
CA VAL A 151 -2.33 1.10 10.84
C VAL A 151 -2.25 2.62 10.74
N ALA A 152 -1.07 3.25 10.93
CA ALA A 152 -0.91 4.70 10.90
C ALA A 152 -1.23 5.31 9.53
N GLY A 153 -1.08 4.53 8.45
CA GLY A 153 -1.43 4.92 7.08
C GLY A 153 -2.91 4.75 6.71
N GLU A 154 -3.75 4.18 7.59
CA GLU A 154 -5.20 4.10 7.35
C GLU A 154 -5.81 5.52 7.38
N THR A 155 -6.70 5.83 6.44
CA THR A 155 -7.19 7.21 6.22
C THR A 155 -7.75 7.86 7.49
N SER A 156 -8.56 7.15 8.28
CA SER A 156 -9.13 7.73 9.51
C SER A 156 -8.08 7.86 10.62
N ALA A 157 -7.05 7.01 10.64
CA ALA A 157 -5.92 7.13 11.55
C ALA A 157 -5.03 8.34 11.21
N VAL A 158 -4.77 8.58 9.92
CA VAL A 158 -4.09 9.79 9.43
C VAL A 158 -4.85 11.05 9.89
N VAL A 159 -6.16 11.10 9.64
CA VAL A 159 -7.01 12.22 10.07
C VAL A 159 -6.98 12.40 11.59
N SER A 160 -7.07 11.32 12.35
CA SER A 160 -7.00 11.36 13.83
C SER A 160 -5.67 11.92 14.30
N TYR A 161 -4.56 11.45 13.74
CA TYR A 161 -3.22 11.89 14.10
C TYR A 161 -3.00 13.39 13.80
N LEU A 162 -3.36 13.82 12.60
CA LEU A 162 -3.25 15.22 12.19
C LEU A 162 -4.19 16.15 12.96
N SER A 163 -5.25 15.60 13.56
CA SER A 163 -6.17 16.30 14.48
C SER A 163 -5.74 16.25 15.96
N GLY A 164 -4.57 15.68 16.27
CA GLY A 164 -4.01 15.64 17.63
C GLY A 164 -4.57 14.52 18.54
N THR A 165 -5.26 13.52 17.99
CA THR A 165 -5.88 12.43 18.79
C THR A 165 -5.17 11.08 18.68
N GLY A 166 -3.95 11.05 18.10
CA GLY A 166 -3.19 9.83 17.86
C GLY A 166 -3.59 9.14 16.55
N ALA A 167 -2.69 8.26 16.04
CA ALA A 167 -2.90 7.53 14.78
C ALA A 167 -3.83 6.32 15.00
N LEU A 168 -5.07 6.58 15.34
CA LEU A 168 -6.06 5.58 15.72
C LEU A 168 -7.22 5.57 14.71
N PRO A 169 -7.49 4.41 14.04
CA PRO A 169 -8.62 4.27 13.13
C PRO A 169 -9.97 4.51 13.84
N ARG A 170 -10.93 5.11 13.15
CA ARG A 170 -12.26 5.39 13.67
C ARG A 170 -13.34 4.64 12.91
N ARG A 171 -14.13 3.82 13.62
CA ARG A 171 -15.28 3.13 13.06
C ARG A 171 -16.40 4.14 12.75
N GLY A 172 -17.01 4.01 11.56
CA GLY A 172 -18.15 4.85 11.18
C GLY A 172 -17.81 6.33 10.96
N ALA A 173 -16.51 6.67 10.82
CA ALA A 173 -16.11 8.03 10.47
C ALA A 173 -16.73 8.44 9.13
N GLN A 174 -17.14 9.70 9.03
CA GLN A 174 -17.53 10.26 7.74
C GLN A 174 -16.31 10.24 6.80
N PRO A 175 -16.52 10.15 5.47
CA PRO A 175 -15.42 10.26 4.52
C PRO A 175 -14.56 11.49 4.80
N ALA A 176 -13.25 11.34 4.91
CA ALA A 176 -12.32 12.43 5.19
C ALA A 176 -12.46 13.62 4.22
N ALA A 177 -12.82 13.32 2.96
CA ALA A 177 -13.11 14.34 1.96
C ALA A 177 -14.28 15.26 2.34
N ARG A 178 -15.16 14.82 3.24
CA ARG A 178 -16.26 15.62 3.76
C ARG A 178 -15.96 16.24 5.12
N VAL A 179 -15.44 15.44 6.05
CA VAL A 179 -15.09 15.86 7.41
C VAL A 179 -13.79 15.15 7.81
N GLY A 180 -12.68 15.85 7.72
CA GLY A 180 -11.35 15.34 7.95
C GLY A 180 -10.60 16.04 9.07
N VAL A 181 -9.36 16.42 8.80
CA VAL A 181 -8.43 17.05 9.76
C VAL A 181 -9.04 18.34 10.32
N ALA A 182 -9.10 18.45 11.64
CA ALA A 182 -9.68 19.59 12.34
C ALA A 182 -11.09 19.97 11.82
N ASN A 183 -11.90 18.99 11.46
CA ASN A 183 -13.24 19.13 10.84
C ASN A 183 -13.24 19.81 9.45
N ARG A 184 -12.10 19.99 8.81
CA ARG A 184 -11.99 20.50 7.43
C ARG A 184 -12.11 19.35 6.43
N PRO A 185 -12.68 19.59 5.22
CA PRO A 185 -12.60 18.61 4.13
C PRO A 185 -11.16 18.24 3.89
N THR A 186 -10.86 16.93 3.77
CA THR A 186 -9.47 16.49 3.65
C THR A 186 -9.32 15.42 2.57
N VAL A 187 -8.53 15.72 1.54
CA VAL A 187 -8.18 14.77 0.47
C VAL A 187 -6.94 14.00 0.90
N VAL A 188 -7.11 12.78 1.40
CA VAL A 188 -5.99 11.89 1.71
C VAL A 188 -5.73 10.98 0.52
N ASN A 189 -4.60 11.13 -0.14
CA ASN A 189 -4.19 10.30 -1.27
C ASN A 189 -2.79 9.72 -1.06
N ASN A 190 -2.62 8.46 -1.50
CA ASN A 190 -1.32 7.81 -1.55
C ASN A 190 -0.36 8.52 -2.53
N ALA A 191 0.95 8.46 -2.27
CA ALA A 191 1.99 9.11 -3.06
C ALA A 191 1.95 8.73 -4.55
N GLU A 192 1.79 7.44 -4.87
CA GLU A 192 1.66 6.96 -6.26
C GLU A 192 0.41 7.53 -6.95
N THR A 193 -0.71 7.66 -6.23
CA THR A 193 -1.92 8.28 -6.77
C THR A 193 -1.69 9.74 -7.15
N LEU A 194 -0.97 10.48 -6.31
CA LEU A 194 -0.64 11.89 -6.59
C LEU A 194 0.35 12.02 -7.75
N ALA A 195 1.35 11.15 -7.83
CA ALA A 195 2.26 11.11 -8.96
C ALA A 195 1.51 10.90 -10.30
N HIS A 196 0.54 9.98 -10.33
CA HIS A 196 -0.34 9.83 -11.49
C HIS A 196 -1.18 11.07 -11.76
N LEU A 197 -1.68 11.72 -10.73
CA LEU A 197 -2.48 12.93 -10.87
C LEU A 197 -1.68 14.05 -11.56
N ALA A 198 -0.39 14.20 -11.21
CA ALA A 198 0.51 15.15 -11.87
C ALA A 198 0.72 14.83 -13.36
N LEU A 199 0.82 13.56 -13.72
CA LEU A 199 0.97 13.14 -15.12
C LEU A 199 -0.34 13.31 -15.90
N ILE A 200 -1.49 13.03 -15.29
CA ILE A 200 -2.81 13.25 -15.90
C ILE A 200 -3.04 14.74 -16.18
N ALA A 201 -2.67 15.62 -15.24
CA ALA A 201 -2.78 17.06 -15.42
C ALA A 201 -1.94 17.57 -16.61
N ARG A 202 -0.78 16.95 -16.87
CA ARG A 202 0.11 17.34 -17.98
C ARG A 202 -0.31 16.75 -19.32
N PHE A 203 -0.59 15.44 -19.35
CA PHE A 203 -0.71 14.67 -20.59
C PHE A 203 -2.15 14.30 -20.93
N GLY A 204 -3.08 14.58 -20.04
CA GLY A 204 -4.50 14.33 -20.21
C GLY A 204 -4.95 12.88 -19.99
N PRO A 205 -6.28 12.68 -19.94
CA PRO A 205 -6.88 11.40 -19.61
C PRO A 205 -6.67 10.33 -20.70
N SER A 206 -6.63 10.74 -21.97
CA SER A 206 -6.44 9.80 -23.09
C SER A 206 -5.05 9.18 -23.06
N TRP A 207 -4.01 9.95 -22.73
CA TRP A 207 -2.66 9.45 -22.54
C TRP A 207 -2.60 8.45 -21.36
N PHE A 208 -3.17 8.81 -20.23
CA PHE A 208 -3.16 7.95 -19.05
C PHE A 208 -3.83 6.58 -19.29
N ARG A 209 -4.90 6.58 -20.09
CA ARG A 209 -5.66 5.37 -20.41
C ARG A 209 -5.03 4.49 -21.50
N GLN A 210 -3.93 4.88 -22.09
CA GLN A 210 -3.17 4.02 -23.03
C GLN A 210 -2.45 2.88 -22.33
N VAL A 211 -2.29 2.97 -21.01
CA VAL A 211 -1.55 2.02 -20.19
C VAL A 211 -2.50 1.41 -19.16
N GLY A 212 -2.30 0.14 -18.84
CA GLY A 212 -3.15 -0.61 -17.92
C GLY A 212 -4.44 -1.14 -18.57
N PRO A 213 -5.25 -1.89 -17.80
CA PRO A 213 -6.53 -2.40 -18.26
C PRO A 213 -7.57 -1.29 -18.42
N SER A 214 -8.57 -1.50 -19.28
CA SER A 214 -9.61 -0.50 -19.59
C SER A 214 -10.43 -0.07 -18.36
N GLU A 215 -10.67 -1.01 -17.42
CA GLU A 215 -11.46 -0.80 -16.20
C GLU A 215 -10.64 -0.25 -15.02
N ALA A 216 -9.31 -0.32 -15.13
CA ALA A 216 -8.38 0.20 -14.11
C ALA A 216 -7.13 0.80 -14.77
N PRO A 217 -7.26 1.85 -15.58
CA PRO A 217 -6.18 2.39 -16.38
C PRO A 217 -5.04 2.97 -15.55
N GLY A 218 -3.92 3.18 -16.23
CA GLY A 218 -2.67 3.65 -15.67
C GLY A 218 -1.75 2.54 -15.20
N SER A 219 -0.47 2.83 -15.08
CA SER A 219 0.51 1.92 -14.51
C SER A 219 0.28 1.70 -13.01
N THR A 220 0.89 0.65 -12.48
CA THR A 220 0.83 0.31 -11.05
C THR A 220 2.21 -0.10 -10.57
N LEU A 221 2.61 0.42 -9.41
CA LEU A 221 3.83 -0.01 -8.74
C LEU A 221 3.57 -1.24 -7.87
N ILE A 222 4.47 -2.21 -7.94
CA ILE A 222 4.51 -3.35 -7.04
C ILE A 222 5.89 -3.46 -6.39
N THR A 223 5.95 -4.12 -5.24
CA THR A 223 7.19 -4.51 -4.58
C THR A 223 7.30 -6.03 -4.59
N LEU A 224 8.44 -6.56 -5.03
CA LEU A 224 8.77 -7.98 -4.92
C LEU A 224 9.45 -8.24 -3.57
N ALA A 225 9.05 -9.29 -2.87
CA ALA A 225 9.63 -9.67 -1.58
C ALA A 225 9.76 -11.19 -1.43
N GLY A 226 10.46 -11.63 -0.40
CA GLY A 226 10.65 -13.05 -0.13
C GLY A 226 11.72 -13.67 -1.01
N ALA A 227 11.51 -14.88 -1.48
CA ALA A 227 12.45 -15.68 -2.26
C ALA A 227 12.54 -15.21 -3.72
N VAL A 228 13.08 -14.02 -3.93
CA VAL A 228 13.36 -13.40 -5.23
C VAL A 228 14.81 -12.93 -5.28
N ALA A 229 15.36 -12.70 -6.47
CA ALA A 229 16.76 -12.30 -6.64
C ALA A 229 17.10 -10.98 -5.93
N ILE A 230 16.17 -10.02 -5.94
CA ILE A 230 16.34 -8.71 -5.29
C ILE A 230 15.09 -8.41 -4.44
N PRO A 231 15.06 -8.84 -3.16
CA PRO A 231 13.96 -8.50 -2.27
C PRO A 231 13.84 -6.98 -2.07
N GLY A 232 12.63 -6.45 -2.19
CA GLY A 232 12.37 -5.02 -2.12
C GLY A 232 12.48 -4.30 -3.47
N LEU A 233 12.70 -5.01 -4.58
CA LEU A 233 12.66 -4.43 -5.93
C LEU A 233 11.26 -3.88 -6.22
N VAL A 234 11.20 -2.60 -6.62
CA VAL A 234 9.96 -1.94 -7.05
C VAL A 234 9.90 -1.97 -8.58
N VAL A 235 8.78 -2.48 -9.09
CA VAL A 235 8.53 -2.66 -10.52
C VAL A 235 7.30 -1.85 -10.92
N GLU A 236 7.38 -1.11 -12.02
CA GLU A 236 6.24 -0.44 -12.64
C GLU A 236 5.61 -1.34 -13.72
N LEU A 237 4.37 -1.73 -13.51
CA LEU A 237 3.59 -2.53 -14.45
C LEU A 237 2.85 -1.61 -15.42
N LEU A 238 3.11 -1.77 -16.71
CA LEU A 238 2.50 -0.94 -17.77
C LEU A 238 1.27 -1.59 -18.42
N GLY A 239 0.97 -2.84 -18.09
CA GLY A 239 -0.15 -3.58 -18.68
C GLY A 239 -0.43 -4.87 -17.92
N PRO A 240 -1.41 -5.65 -18.38
CA PRO A 240 -1.71 -6.95 -17.80
C PRO A 240 -0.55 -7.92 -18.08
N VAL A 241 0.25 -8.18 -17.04
CA VAL A 241 1.31 -9.20 -16.99
C VAL A 241 0.96 -10.19 -15.91
N THR A 242 1.32 -11.45 -16.05
CA THR A 242 1.11 -12.43 -14.97
C THR A 242 2.16 -12.26 -13.87
N ILE A 243 1.86 -12.78 -12.68
CA ILE A 243 2.87 -12.86 -11.61
C ILE A 243 4.08 -13.67 -12.12
N GLY A 244 3.85 -14.76 -12.86
CA GLY A 244 4.93 -15.56 -13.46
C GLY A 244 5.83 -14.75 -14.39
N ASP A 245 5.24 -13.93 -15.28
CA ASP A 245 6.02 -13.06 -16.18
C ASP A 245 6.92 -12.11 -15.39
N VAL A 246 6.40 -11.50 -14.33
CA VAL A 246 7.20 -10.60 -13.48
C VAL A 246 8.30 -11.36 -12.75
N LEU A 247 7.99 -12.53 -12.19
CA LEU A 247 8.98 -13.33 -11.47
C LEU A 247 10.08 -13.84 -12.39
N GLN A 248 9.77 -14.23 -13.61
CA GLN A 248 10.77 -14.64 -14.61
C GLN A 248 11.64 -13.47 -15.07
N ASN A 249 11.03 -12.36 -15.46
CA ASN A 249 11.77 -11.27 -16.11
C ASN A 249 12.59 -10.41 -15.14
N VAL A 250 12.12 -10.23 -13.90
CA VAL A 250 12.78 -9.35 -12.92
C VAL A 250 12.92 -9.97 -11.53
N GLY A 251 12.17 -11.00 -11.21
CA GLY A 251 12.22 -11.70 -9.93
C GLY A 251 13.34 -12.73 -9.83
N GLY A 252 13.94 -13.12 -10.97
CA GLY A 252 15.03 -14.11 -11.04
C GLY A 252 14.59 -15.54 -10.74
N LEU A 253 13.31 -15.89 -10.98
CA LEU A 253 12.78 -17.24 -10.81
C LEU A 253 12.54 -17.90 -12.18
N ASP A 254 13.15 -19.06 -12.40
CA ASP A 254 12.93 -19.87 -13.59
C ASP A 254 11.86 -20.96 -13.38
N THR A 255 11.44 -21.18 -12.14
CA THR A 255 10.48 -22.20 -11.74
C THR A 255 9.33 -21.63 -10.93
N VAL A 256 8.21 -22.35 -10.93
CA VAL A 256 7.02 -21.99 -10.15
C VAL A 256 7.36 -22.05 -8.65
N PRO A 257 7.14 -20.97 -7.88
CA PRO A 257 7.38 -20.98 -6.45
C PRO A 257 6.33 -21.85 -5.70
N ARG A 258 6.57 -22.16 -4.43
CA ARG A 258 5.60 -22.87 -3.61
C ARG A 258 4.27 -22.12 -3.48
N ALA A 259 4.33 -20.84 -3.13
CA ALA A 259 3.18 -19.97 -2.97
C ALA A 259 3.58 -18.50 -3.12
N VAL A 260 2.59 -17.64 -3.27
CA VAL A 260 2.74 -16.18 -3.25
C VAL A 260 1.73 -15.59 -2.28
N LEU A 261 2.19 -14.69 -1.42
CA LEU A 261 1.33 -13.81 -0.63
C LEU A 261 1.12 -12.51 -1.42
N LEU A 262 -0.12 -12.27 -1.82
CA LEU A 262 -0.51 -11.13 -2.64
C LEU A 262 -1.23 -10.06 -1.81
N GLY A 263 -0.80 -8.81 -1.95
CA GLY A 263 -1.52 -7.64 -1.43
C GLY A 263 -1.06 -7.11 -0.07
N GLY A 264 -0.03 -7.69 0.52
CA GLY A 264 0.52 -7.33 1.83
C GLY A 264 0.37 -8.45 2.86
N TYR A 265 0.82 -8.24 4.09
CA TYR A 265 0.75 -9.24 5.16
C TYR A 265 -0.68 -9.55 5.62
N GLY A 266 -1.60 -8.60 5.44
CA GLY A 266 -3.04 -8.85 5.57
C GLY A 266 -3.71 -9.26 4.26
N GLY A 267 -2.94 -9.76 3.30
CA GLY A 267 -3.40 -10.21 1.98
C GLY A 267 -3.82 -11.67 1.94
N THR A 268 -3.61 -12.31 0.78
CA THR A 268 -4.09 -13.65 0.50
C THR A 268 -2.97 -14.53 -0.04
N TRP A 269 -2.76 -15.70 0.57
CA TRP A 269 -1.93 -16.76 0.02
C TRP A 269 -2.60 -17.40 -1.20
N ILE A 270 -1.84 -17.60 -2.26
CA ILE A 270 -2.23 -18.37 -3.44
C ILE A 270 -1.14 -19.38 -3.77
N THR A 271 -1.52 -20.56 -4.26
CA THR A 271 -0.54 -21.57 -4.70
C THR A 271 0.34 -21.03 -5.81
N GLY A 272 1.58 -21.53 -5.91
CA GLY A 272 2.50 -21.11 -6.95
C GLY A 272 1.93 -21.29 -8.36
N ASP A 273 1.29 -22.44 -8.64
CA ASP A 273 0.65 -22.70 -9.94
C ASP A 273 -0.45 -21.68 -10.29
N THR A 274 -1.26 -21.30 -9.31
CA THR A 274 -2.27 -20.26 -9.48
C THR A 274 -1.62 -18.92 -9.70
N ALA A 275 -0.65 -18.54 -8.83
CA ALA A 275 0.07 -17.28 -8.93
C ALA A 275 0.73 -17.10 -10.28
N TRP A 276 1.41 -18.15 -10.77
CA TRP A 276 2.16 -18.10 -12.03
C TRP A 276 1.33 -17.63 -13.22
N ARG A 277 0.06 -17.99 -13.24
CA ARG A 277 -0.89 -17.68 -14.32
C ARG A 277 -1.79 -16.49 -14.01
N THR A 278 -1.75 -15.96 -12.79
CA THR A 278 -2.63 -14.87 -12.35
C THR A 278 -2.15 -13.53 -12.90
N PRO A 279 -2.96 -12.82 -13.69
CA PRO A 279 -2.65 -11.47 -14.12
C PRO A 279 -2.61 -10.50 -12.93
N LEU A 280 -1.62 -9.62 -12.90
CA LEU A 280 -1.52 -8.50 -11.96
C LEU A 280 -2.39 -7.32 -12.44
N ASP A 281 -3.65 -7.59 -12.61
CA ASP A 281 -4.70 -6.66 -13.01
C ASP A 281 -5.68 -6.50 -11.85
N ARG A 282 -5.82 -5.28 -11.33
CA ARG A 282 -6.69 -5.00 -10.18
C ARG A 282 -8.13 -5.44 -10.43
N HIS A 283 -8.68 -5.14 -11.61
CA HIS A 283 -10.06 -5.52 -11.94
C HIS A 283 -10.22 -7.03 -11.98
N TYR A 284 -9.31 -7.72 -12.68
CA TYR A 284 -9.33 -9.18 -12.72
C TYR A 284 -9.21 -9.80 -11.32
N LEU A 285 -8.26 -9.32 -10.51
CA LEU A 285 -8.08 -9.81 -9.13
C LEU A 285 -9.35 -9.64 -8.30
N ASP A 286 -10.03 -8.48 -8.39
CA ASP A 286 -11.29 -8.24 -7.70
C ASP A 286 -12.38 -9.24 -8.12
N THR A 287 -12.43 -9.65 -9.41
CA THR A 287 -13.42 -10.64 -9.91
C THR A 287 -13.22 -12.04 -9.35
N ILE A 288 -12.01 -12.41 -8.98
CA ILE A 288 -11.68 -13.71 -8.40
C ILE A 288 -11.49 -13.66 -6.87
N GLY A 289 -11.92 -12.56 -6.23
CA GLY A 289 -11.85 -12.38 -4.77
C GLY A 289 -10.45 -12.12 -4.23
N LEU A 290 -9.49 -11.79 -5.08
CA LEU A 290 -8.13 -11.37 -4.69
C LEU A 290 -8.02 -9.84 -4.71
N SER A 291 -6.99 -9.32 -4.04
CA SER A 291 -6.69 -7.89 -4.07
C SER A 291 -5.19 -7.65 -4.24
N LEU A 292 -4.84 -6.70 -5.09
CA LEU A 292 -3.46 -6.23 -5.18
C LEU A 292 -2.99 -5.49 -3.90
N GLY A 293 -3.94 -5.06 -3.06
CA GLY A 293 -3.66 -4.39 -1.79
C GLY A 293 -2.67 -3.23 -1.93
N CYS A 294 -1.61 -3.27 -1.12
CA CYS A 294 -0.51 -2.29 -1.18
C CYS A 294 0.50 -2.52 -2.32
N GLY A 295 0.24 -3.47 -3.22
CA GLY A 295 1.14 -3.80 -4.32
C GLY A 295 2.29 -4.75 -3.94
N LEU A 296 2.17 -5.49 -2.83
CA LEU A 296 3.18 -6.47 -2.42
C LEU A 296 2.93 -7.82 -3.11
N VAL A 297 3.97 -8.37 -3.72
CA VAL A 297 4.07 -9.74 -4.24
C VAL A 297 5.21 -10.44 -3.47
N ALA A 298 4.87 -11.24 -2.47
CA ALA A 298 5.84 -11.88 -1.60
C ALA A 298 5.92 -13.39 -1.88
N VAL A 299 7.08 -13.85 -2.32
CA VAL A 299 7.32 -15.21 -2.81
C VAL A 299 7.77 -16.13 -1.68
N LEU A 300 7.15 -17.29 -1.57
CA LEU A 300 7.53 -18.38 -0.67
C LEU A 300 8.27 -19.46 -1.48
N ASP A 301 9.48 -19.80 -1.06
CA ASP A 301 10.26 -20.90 -1.67
C ASP A 301 9.74 -22.30 -1.26
N GLU A 302 10.25 -23.31 -1.96
CA GLU A 302 9.84 -24.72 -1.74
C GLU A 302 10.26 -25.27 -0.36
N ASN A 303 11.31 -24.71 0.24
CA ASN A 303 11.90 -25.21 1.48
C ASN A 303 11.29 -24.57 2.73
N THR A 304 10.44 -23.56 2.58
CA THR A 304 9.87 -22.80 3.69
C THR A 304 8.43 -23.23 3.98
N CYS A 305 8.12 -23.56 5.23
CA CYS A 305 6.76 -23.91 5.64
C CYS A 305 5.84 -22.69 5.65
N GLY A 306 4.77 -22.73 4.84
CA GLY A 306 3.81 -21.63 4.71
C GLY A 306 3.01 -21.39 5.98
N LEU A 307 2.70 -22.43 6.75
CA LEU A 307 1.99 -22.29 8.03
C LEU A 307 2.87 -21.59 9.09
N VAL A 308 4.17 -21.90 9.14
CA VAL A 308 5.13 -21.24 10.06
C VAL A 308 5.25 -19.74 9.72
N GLN A 309 5.39 -19.41 8.43
CA GLN A 309 5.42 -18.01 8.00
C GLN A 309 4.11 -17.29 8.31
N THR A 310 2.97 -17.96 8.08
CA THR A 310 1.65 -17.41 8.42
C THR A 310 1.52 -17.10 9.92
N ALA A 311 1.94 -18.04 10.79
CA ALA A 311 1.92 -17.83 12.23
C ALA A 311 2.79 -16.64 12.66
N ARG A 312 3.96 -16.48 12.05
CA ARG A 312 4.88 -15.38 12.30
C ARG A 312 4.28 -14.04 11.89
N LEU A 313 3.73 -13.96 10.68
CA LEU A 313 3.06 -12.76 10.18
C LEU A 313 1.83 -12.40 11.02
N LEU A 314 1.05 -13.40 11.43
CA LEU A 314 -0.15 -13.17 12.23
C LEU A 314 0.18 -12.66 13.64
N ARG A 315 1.24 -13.17 14.29
CA ARG A 315 1.72 -12.62 15.58
C ARG A 315 2.10 -11.16 15.44
N TRP A 316 2.88 -10.85 14.42
CA TRP A 316 3.25 -9.47 14.13
C TRP A 316 2.01 -8.59 13.87
N LEU A 317 1.05 -9.03 13.06
CA LEU A 317 -0.21 -8.29 12.83
C LEU A 317 -0.99 -8.08 14.13
N ALA A 318 -1.00 -9.05 15.05
CA ALA A 318 -1.64 -8.89 16.35
C ALA A 318 -0.95 -7.82 17.20
N GLU A 319 0.38 -7.77 17.21
CA GLU A 319 1.19 -6.75 17.91
C GLU A 319 1.02 -5.35 17.29
N GLN A 320 0.88 -5.28 15.96
CA GLN A 320 0.67 -4.02 15.23
C GLN A 320 -0.77 -3.50 15.30
N SER A 321 -1.64 -4.13 16.05
CA SER A 321 -3.03 -3.69 16.20
C SER A 321 -3.13 -2.32 16.89
N SER A 322 -4.18 -1.56 16.57
CA SER A 322 -4.45 -0.29 17.25
C SER A 322 -4.92 -0.43 18.70
N GLY A 323 -5.25 -1.66 19.13
CA GLY A 323 -5.71 -1.94 20.50
C GLY A 323 -7.06 -1.31 20.89
N GLN A 324 -7.90 -0.87 19.93
CA GLN A 324 -9.11 -0.12 20.22
C GLN A 324 -10.41 -0.93 20.20
N CYS A 325 -10.48 -1.97 19.37
CA CYS A 325 -11.71 -2.74 19.18
C CYS A 325 -11.55 -4.19 19.60
N GLY A 326 -12.64 -4.87 19.94
CA GLY A 326 -12.63 -6.27 20.38
C GLY A 326 -11.85 -7.21 19.45
N PRO A 327 -12.04 -7.12 18.11
CA PRO A 327 -11.21 -7.87 17.17
C PRO A 327 -9.69 -7.70 17.35
N CYS A 328 -9.20 -6.49 17.61
CA CYS A 328 -7.78 -6.22 17.85
C CYS A 328 -7.33 -6.67 19.26
N VAL A 329 -8.09 -6.32 20.30
CA VAL A 329 -7.68 -6.56 21.69
C VAL A 329 -7.73 -8.04 22.07
N PHE A 330 -8.77 -8.74 21.64
CA PHE A 330 -9.02 -10.14 22.01
C PHE A 330 -8.93 -11.09 20.83
N GLY A 331 -9.43 -10.64 19.65
CA GLY A 331 -9.56 -11.50 18.48
C GLY A 331 -8.23 -11.91 17.87
N LEU A 332 -7.37 -10.97 17.53
CA LEU A 332 -6.08 -11.27 16.88
C LEU A 332 -5.11 -12.06 17.77
N PRO A 333 -4.93 -11.74 19.06
CA PRO A 333 -4.10 -12.58 19.95
C PRO A 333 -4.60 -14.02 20.07
N ALA A 334 -5.92 -14.22 20.22
CA ALA A 334 -6.50 -15.56 20.29
C ALA A 334 -6.37 -16.30 18.95
N LEU A 335 -6.51 -15.61 17.81
CA LEU A 335 -6.31 -16.19 16.49
C LEU A 335 -4.85 -16.64 16.30
N ALA A 336 -3.88 -15.82 16.71
CA ALA A 336 -2.46 -16.14 16.67
C ALA A 336 -2.13 -17.37 17.50
N GLN A 337 -2.66 -17.46 18.72
CA GLN A 337 -2.48 -18.62 19.60
C GLN A 337 -3.05 -19.92 19.00
N LEU A 338 -4.21 -19.84 18.33
CA LEU A 338 -4.81 -20.99 17.65
C LEU A 338 -3.94 -21.44 16.47
N VAL A 339 -3.39 -20.52 15.67
CA VAL A 339 -2.47 -20.87 14.58
C VAL A 339 -1.16 -21.46 15.12
N ASP A 340 -0.61 -20.92 16.21
CA ASP A 340 0.58 -21.48 16.87
C ASP A 340 0.34 -22.95 17.32
N THR A 341 -0.85 -23.27 17.84
CA THR A 341 -1.22 -24.65 18.18
C THR A 341 -1.21 -25.58 16.95
N VAL A 342 -1.59 -25.06 15.79
CA VAL A 342 -1.52 -25.80 14.51
C VAL A 342 -0.07 -26.04 14.10
N VAL A 343 0.75 -25.00 14.15
CA VAL A 343 2.16 -25.06 13.73
C VAL A 343 2.99 -26.01 14.60
N THR A 344 2.75 -26.05 15.91
CA THR A 344 3.48 -26.91 16.84
C THR A 344 3.09 -28.38 16.77
N GLY A 345 2.17 -28.76 15.88
CA GLY A 345 1.76 -30.16 15.69
C GLY A 345 0.89 -30.72 16.81
N THR A 346 0.40 -29.90 17.72
CA THR A 346 -0.43 -30.32 18.86
C THR A 346 -1.93 -30.20 18.61
N SER A 347 -2.32 -29.74 17.40
CA SER A 347 -3.71 -29.46 17.06
C SER A 347 -4.54 -30.71 16.77
N ARG A 348 -5.81 -30.65 17.19
CA ARG A 348 -6.85 -31.67 16.89
C ARG A 348 -7.81 -31.13 15.82
N ARG A 349 -8.66 -31.98 15.23
CA ARG A 349 -9.71 -31.53 14.29
C ARG A 349 -10.62 -30.44 14.88
N ALA A 350 -10.90 -30.52 16.18
CA ALA A 350 -11.70 -29.54 16.89
C ALA A 350 -11.03 -28.15 16.90
N ASP A 351 -9.71 -28.08 16.96
CA ASP A 351 -8.96 -26.83 17.00
C ASP A 351 -9.00 -26.10 15.64
N ILE A 352 -8.94 -26.83 14.52
CA ILE A 352 -9.11 -26.25 13.19
C ILE A 352 -10.53 -25.68 13.00
N ARG A 353 -11.55 -26.39 13.48
CA ARG A 353 -12.92 -25.87 13.46
C ARG A 353 -13.02 -24.59 14.29
N ARG A 354 -12.51 -24.61 15.51
CA ARG A 354 -12.48 -23.46 16.42
C ARG A 354 -11.73 -22.26 15.80
N LEU A 355 -10.60 -22.53 15.12
CA LEU A 355 -9.84 -21.50 14.40
C LEU A 355 -10.70 -20.81 13.34
N ARG A 356 -11.43 -21.57 12.51
CA ARG A 356 -12.33 -21.02 11.48
C ARG A 356 -13.51 -20.24 12.08
N GLU A 357 -14.14 -20.78 13.13
CA GLU A 357 -15.22 -20.12 13.85
C GLU A 357 -14.76 -18.80 14.45
N HIS A 358 -13.55 -18.77 15.03
CA HIS A 358 -12.96 -17.59 15.62
C HIS A 358 -12.61 -16.55 14.54
N ALA A 359 -11.99 -16.95 13.42
CA ALA A 359 -11.72 -16.09 12.27
C ALA A 359 -13.00 -15.45 11.73
N ALA A 360 -14.07 -16.23 11.53
CA ALA A 360 -15.37 -15.74 11.11
C ALA A 360 -15.98 -14.72 12.11
N SER A 361 -15.73 -14.90 13.42
CA SER A 361 -16.21 -13.99 14.46
C SER A 361 -15.51 -12.61 14.46
N ILE A 362 -14.31 -12.51 13.86
CA ILE A 362 -13.50 -11.29 13.76
C ILE A 362 -13.83 -10.51 12.48
N ARG A 363 -14.08 -11.22 11.38
CA ARG A 363 -14.26 -10.66 10.04
C ARG A 363 -15.30 -9.54 10.00
N GLY A 364 -14.92 -8.36 9.47
CA GLY A 364 -15.80 -7.21 9.28
C GLY A 364 -16.22 -6.47 10.57
N ARG A 365 -15.71 -6.85 11.75
CA ARG A 365 -16.10 -6.25 13.03
C ARG A 365 -15.08 -5.23 13.57
N GLY A 366 -13.96 -5.05 12.88
CA GLY A 366 -12.95 -4.08 13.25
C GLY A 366 -13.38 -2.63 13.07
N ALA A 367 -12.67 -1.71 13.71
CA ALA A 367 -12.79 -0.27 13.43
C ALA A 367 -12.19 0.08 12.03
N CYS A 368 -11.25 -0.75 11.54
CA CYS A 368 -10.63 -0.67 10.22
C CYS A 368 -10.50 -2.04 9.59
N GLY A 369 -9.88 -2.13 8.41
CA GLY A 369 -9.66 -3.37 7.65
C GLY A 369 -8.64 -4.34 8.27
N HIS A 370 -7.80 -3.91 9.22
CA HIS A 370 -6.70 -4.67 9.76
C HIS A 370 -7.08 -6.09 10.29
N PRO A 371 -8.10 -6.26 11.15
CA PRO A 371 -8.49 -7.59 11.60
C PRO A 371 -9.01 -8.49 10.47
N THR A 372 -9.69 -7.90 9.49
CA THR A 372 -10.17 -8.65 8.31
C THR A 372 -9.01 -9.11 7.44
N GLY A 373 -7.97 -8.30 7.28
CA GLY A 373 -6.73 -8.70 6.59
C GLY A 373 -6.05 -9.87 7.28
N ALA A 374 -5.90 -9.83 8.61
CA ALA A 374 -5.34 -10.97 9.36
C ALA A 374 -6.16 -12.26 9.20
N VAL A 375 -7.48 -12.15 9.12
CA VAL A 375 -8.36 -13.30 8.83
C VAL A 375 -8.15 -13.82 7.41
N ASN A 376 -8.01 -12.94 6.40
CA ASN A 376 -7.73 -13.35 5.03
C ASN A 376 -6.42 -14.14 4.93
N LEU A 377 -5.35 -13.66 5.59
CA LEU A 377 -4.06 -14.35 5.68
C LEU A 377 -4.23 -15.77 6.21
N VAL A 378 -4.96 -15.96 7.32
CA VAL A 378 -5.15 -17.26 7.97
C VAL A 378 -6.01 -18.18 7.13
N GLU A 379 -7.17 -17.75 6.65
CA GLU A 379 -8.08 -18.59 5.88
C GLU A 379 -7.44 -19.06 4.58
N SER A 380 -6.78 -18.17 3.85
CA SER A 380 -6.05 -18.54 2.63
C SER A 380 -4.87 -19.47 2.91
N ALA A 381 -4.19 -19.32 4.05
CA ALA A 381 -3.12 -20.25 4.45
C ALA A 381 -3.66 -21.68 4.71
N LEU A 382 -4.81 -21.80 5.38
CA LEU A 382 -5.43 -23.11 5.63
C LEU A 382 -5.85 -23.84 4.34
N GLU A 383 -6.11 -23.11 3.28
CA GLU A 383 -6.45 -23.65 1.96
C GLU A 383 -5.19 -23.93 1.13
N THR A 384 -4.31 -22.95 0.99
CA THR A 384 -3.08 -23.04 0.18
C THR A 384 -2.12 -24.10 0.73
N PHE A 385 -2.01 -24.22 2.06
CA PHE A 385 -1.10 -25.12 2.75
C PHE A 385 -1.82 -26.32 3.38
N ALA A 386 -2.92 -26.79 2.78
CA ALA A 386 -3.66 -27.94 3.27
C ALA A 386 -2.82 -29.24 3.41
N PRO A 387 -1.86 -29.56 2.52
CA PRO A 387 -0.96 -30.70 2.71
C PRO A 387 -0.09 -30.57 3.96
N GLU A 388 0.49 -29.39 4.20
CA GLU A 388 1.30 -29.09 5.39
C GLU A 388 0.46 -29.17 6.67
N LEU A 389 -0.75 -28.64 6.62
CA LEU A 389 -1.71 -28.74 7.72
C LEU A 389 -1.97 -30.20 8.09
N ALA A 390 -2.09 -31.09 7.10
CA ALA A 390 -2.26 -32.52 7.33
C ALA A 390 -1.02 -33.16 7.98
N MET A 391 0.19 -32.74 7.58
CA MET A 391 1.45 -33.19 8.18
C MET A 391 1.58 -32.76 9.65
N HIS A 392 1.44 -31.45 9.92
CA HIS A 392 1.50 -30.91 11.28
C HIS A 392 0.50 -31.57 12.23
N ARG A 393 -0.70 -31.92 11.74
CA ARG A 393 -1.72 -32.64 12.53
C ARG A 393 -1.35 -34.06 12.86
N ARG A 394 -0.40 -34.69 12.16
CA ARG A 394 0.16 -36.01 12.50
C ARG A 394 1.36 -35.91 13.45
N GLY A 395 1.72 -34.68 13.85
CA GLY A 395 2.92 -34.42 14.65
C GLY A 395 4.21 -34.38 13.81
N GLU A 396 4.10 -34.38 12.47
CA GLU A 396 5.21 -34.23 11.55
C GLU A 396 5.46 -32.73 11.37
N VAL A 397 6.28 -32.15 12.22
CA VAL A 397 6.61 -30.70 12.15
C VAL A 397 7.67 -30.49 11.06
N CYS A 398 7.49 -29.45 10.25
CA CYS A 398 8.49 -29.09 9.25
C CYS A 398 9.81 -28.70 9.93
N ASP A 399 10.95 -29.19 9.44
CA ASP A 399 12.29 -28.87 9.94
C ASP A 399 12.69 -27.39 9.82
N THR A 400 11.90 -26.60 9.09
CA THR A 400 12.08 -25.17 8.85
C THR A 400 11.62 -24.26 10.00
N LEU A 401 11.55 -24.78 11.24
CA LEU A 401 11.40 -23.94 12.45
C LEU A 401 12.61 -23.00 12.68
N ASP A 402 13.70 -23.25 12.00
CA ASP A 402 14.92 -22.45 12.02
C ASP A 402 14.79 -21.25 11.07
N GLY A 403 14.01 -20.33 11.48
CA GLY A 403 14.14 -18.89 11.44
C GLY A 403 14.70 -18.19 10.20
N SER A 404 14.63 -18.71 8.97
CA SER A 404 14.92 -17.86 7.81
C SER A 404 13.83 -16.77 7.74
N ILE A 405 14.24 -15.52 8.02
CA ILE A 405 13.36 -14.35 7.97
C ILE A 405 13.10 -14.04 6.51
N LEU A 406 12.17 -14.78 5.90
CA LEU A 406 11.82 -14.57 4.49
C LEU A 406 11.09 -13.23 4.29
N PHE A 407 10.28 -12.84 5.29
CA PHE A 407 9.51 -11.58 5.24
C PHE A 407 9.93 -10.67 6.41
N PRO A 408 10.41 -9.45 6.14
CA PRO A 408 10.81 -8.52 7.20
C PRO A 408 9.61 -8.13 8.07
N LEU A 409 9.81 -8.02 9.38
CA LEU A 409 8.77 -7.57 10.33
C LEU A 409 8.99 -6.14 10.81
N VAL A 410 10.10 -5.52 10.42
CA VAL A 410 10.41 -4.11 10.64
C VAL A 410 10.83 -3.50 9.31
N HIS A 411 10.65 -2.21 9.15
CA HIS A 411 11.18 -1.51 7.99
C HIS A 411 12.71 -1.59 8.02
N ASP A 412 13.29 -2.33 7.08
CA ASP A 412 14.72 -2.37 6.91
C ASP A 412 15.19 -1.10 6.20
N THR A 413 15.76 -0.18 6.97
CA THR A 413 16.34 1.07 6.48
C THR A 413 17.79 0.90 6.03
N SER A 414 18.42 -0.26 6.28
CA SER A 414 19.85 -0.54 6.04
C SER A 414 20.13 -1.18 4.69
N VAL A 415 19.17 -1.81 4.06
CA VAL A 415 19.35 -2.48 2.76
C VAL A 415 19.07 -1.49 1.64
N GLY A 416 20.13 -0.82 1.17
CA GLY A 416 20.15 -0.28 -0.17
C GLY A 416 20.74 -1.32 -1.12
N PRO A 417 20.24 -1.49 -2.34
CA PRO A 417 20.94 -2.22 -3.37
C PRO A 417 22.23 -1.51 -3.75
#